data_f8d361ce4833857ef7cd931e740e8b28
#
_entry.id   f8d361ce4833857ef7cd931e740e8b28
#
_cell.length_a   1.000
_cell.length_b   1.000
_cell.length_c   1.000
_cell.angle_alpha   90.00
_cell.angle_beta   90.00
_cell.angle_gamma   90.00
#
_symmetry.space_group_name_H-M   'P 1'
#
loop_
_entity.id
_entity.type
_entity.pdbx_description
1 polymer ?
#
loop_
_entity_poly.entity_id
_entity_poly.type
_entity_poly.pdbx_seq_one_letter_code
_entity_poly.pdbx_strand_id
1 'polypeptide(L)'
;MSCPEAVSQWESIVSTHLPHLSRPQARVLAWWSYGMVLAKSCGITSVVAILAPLLKQSESTMRQRLREWCYPRKQKKGTHRQAVEVHLCFAPLLRWVVSWWDPGEHRLALAMDGSRAVGPFHGASDQCALSWLRHSRGLEDCVQQ
;
A
#
# COMPACT_ATOMS: atom_id res chain seq x y z
N MET A 1 23.14 -3.55 -11.17
CA MET A 1 22.29 -3.95 -10.02
C MET A 1 21.51 -5.18 -10.45
N SER A 2 21.61 -6.29 -9.73
CA SER A 2 20.86 -7.50 -10.07
C SER A 2 19.37 -7.31 -9.73
N CYS A 3 18.48 -8.00 -10.45
CA CYS A 3 17.03 -7.85 -10.23
C CYS A 3 16.58 -8.22 -8.79
N PRO A 4 17.16 -9.22 -8.12
CA PRO A 4 16.91 -9.51 -6.72
C PRO A 4 17.35 -8.38 -5.76
N GLU A 5 18.46 -7.68 -6.07
CA GLU A 5 18.90 -6.52 -5.28
C GLU A 5 17.93 -5.36 -5.37
N ALA A 6 17.40 -5.09 -6.58
CA ALA A 6 16.40 -4.05 -6.77
C ALA A 6 15.11 -4.32 -5.97
N VAL A 7 14.66 -5.58 -5.89
CA VAL A 7 13.51 -5.96 -5.07
C VAL A 7 13.80 -5.76 -3.58
N SER A 8 14.98 -6.15 -3.11
CA SER A 8 15.39 -5.97 -1.71
C SER A 8 15.49 -4.49 -1.33
N GLN A 9 16.03 -3.68 -2.23
CA GLN A 9 16.10 -2.23 -2.03
C GLN A 9 14.69 -1.62 -1.96
N TRP A 10 13.79 -2.03 -2.86
CA TRP A 10 12.40 -1.59 -2.83
C TRP A 10 11.67 -2.02 -1.57
N GLU A 11 11.90 -3.24 -1.08
CA GLU A 11 11.38 -3.74 0.21
C GLU A 11 11.83 -2.83 1.38
N SER A 12 13.09 -2.41 1.38
CA SER A 12 13.62 -1.48 2.38
C SER A 12 12.93 -0.12 2.31
N ILE A 13 12.76 0.43 1.11
CA ILE A 13 12.08 1.71 0.89
C ILE A 13 10.63 1.65 1.40
N VAL A 14 9.87 0.62 1.01
CA VAL A 14 8.49 0.43 1.46
C VAL A 14 8.41 0.31 2.98
N SER A 15 9.32 -0.44 3.60
CA SER A 15 9.36 -0.60 5.06
C SER A 15 9.65 0.71 5.79
N THR A 16 10.49 1.57 5.21
CA THR A 16 10.83 2.87 5.78
C THR A 16 9.65 3.83 5.73
N HIS A 17 8.94 3.87 4.59
CA HIS A 17 7.83 4.80 4.41
C HIS A 17 6.50 4.33 5.02
N LEU A 18 6.36 3.02 5.28
CA LEU A 18 5.17 2.42 5.88
C LEU A 18 5.51 1.65 7.17
N PRO A 19 6.01 2.32 8.22
CA PRO A 19 6.57 1.69 9.41
C PRO A 19 5.52 0.96 10.27
N HIS A 20 4.23 1.21 10.07
CA HIS A 20 3.13 0.51 10.75
C HIS A 20 2.90 -0.91 10.20
N LEU A 21 3.43 -1.22 9.01
CA LEU A 21 3.33 -2.57 8.45
C LEU A 21 4.37 -3.48 9.10
N SER A 22 3.95 -4.70 9.44
CA SER A 22 4.90 -5.73 9.85
C SER A 22 5.83 -6.10 8.66
N ARG A 23 7.04 -6.60 8.97
CA ARG A 23 8.00 -7.00 7.92
C ARG A 23 7.38 -7.89 6.83
N PRO A 24 6.60 -8.95 7.15
CA PRO A 24 5.95 -9.75 6.11
C PRO A 24 4.93 -8.97 5.27
N GLN A 25 4.20 -8.03 5.89
CA GLN A 25 3.23 -7.20 5.17
C GLN A 25 3.92 -6.22 4.20
N ALA A 26 4.95 -5.53 4.68
CA ALA A 26 5.75 -4.61 3.84
C ALA A 26 6.42 -5.34 2.68
N ARG A 27 6.97 -6.54 2.93
CA ARG A 27 7.58 -7.39 1.91
C ARG A 27 6.60 -7.76 0.79
N VAL A 28 5.40 -8.24 1.14
CA VAL A 28 4.41 -8.63 0.13
C VAL A 28 3.92 -7.42 -0.65
N LEU A 29 3.73 -6.27 0.01
CA LEU A 29 3.39 -5.01 -0.65
C LEU A 29 4.48 -4.57 -1.63
N ALA A 30 5.75 -4.65 -1.22
CA ALA A 30 6.88 -4.33 -2.07
C ALA A 30 6.96 -5.24 -3.30
N TRP A 31 6.78 -6.54 -3.12
CA TRP A 31 6.76 -7.49 -4.23
C TRP A 31 5.61 -7.19 -5.19
N TRP A 32 4.41 -6.95 -4.66
CA TRP A 32 3.25 -6.69 -5.49
C TRP A 32 3.42 -5.41 -6.31
N SER A 33 3.76 -4.29 -5.66
CA SER A 33 3.96 -3.01 -6.34
C SER A 33 5.10 -3.06 -7.36
N TYR A 34 6.22 -3.72 -7.03
CA TYR A 34 7.33 -3.93 -7.97
C TYR A 34 6.89 -4.77 -9.18
N GLY A 35 6.17 -5.87 -8.93
CA GLY A 35 5.63 -6.72 -9.97
C GLY A 35 4.61 -6.02 -10.88
N MET A 36 3.78 -5.13 -10.32
CA MET A 36 2.84 -4.31 -11.11
C MET A 36 3.56 -3.38 -12.08
N VAL A 37 4.65 -2.77 -11.65
CA VAL A 37 5.47 -1.90 -12.52
C VAL A 37 6.09 -2.70 -13.65
N LEU A 38 6.69 -3.86 -13.36
CA LEU A 38 7.31 -4.70 -14.37
C LEU A 38 6.29 -5.32 -15.34
N ALA A 39 5.14 -5.76 -14.82
CA ALA A 39 4.07 -6.35 -15.62
C ALA A 39 3.28 -5.29 -16.41
N LYS A 40 3.43 -4.00 -16.08
CA LYS A 40 2.57 -2.90 -16.58
C LYS A 40 1.09 -3.23 -16.41
N SER A 41 0.75 -3.93 -15.34
CA SER A 41 -0.59 -4.45 -15.04
C SER A 41 -0.77 -4.67 -13.55
N CYS A 42 -1.95 -4.37 -13.03
CA CYS A 42 -2.33 -4.70 -11.65
C CYS A 42 -2.96 -6.09 -11.50
N GLY A 43 -3.15 -6.82 -12.61
CA GLY A 43 -3.71 -8.16 -12.61
C GLY A 43 -2.81 -9.16 -11.90
N ILE A 44 -3.34 -9.85 -10.89
CA ILE A 44 -2.57 -10.78 -10.05
C ILE A 44 -1.88 -11.88 -10.88
N THR A 45 -2.48 -12.33 -11.95
CA THR A 45 -1.90 -13.36 -12.84
C THR A 45 -0.66 -12.84 -13.55
N SER A 46 -0.72 -11.63 -14.13
CA SER A 46 0.41 -10.99 -14.81
C SER A 46 1.56 -10.71 -13.84
N VAL A 47 1.22 -10.21 -12.64
CA VAL A 47 2.19 -9.93 -11.59
C VAL A 47 2.89 -11.20 -11.12
N VAL A 48 2.14 -12.29 -10.90
CA VAL A 48 2.68 -13.59 -10.47
C VAL A 48 3.61 -14.18 -11.53
N ALA A 49 3.24 -14.11 -12.81
CA ALA A 49 4.07 -14.62 -13.91
C ALA A 49 5.47 -13.95 -13.95
N ILE A 50 5.56 -12.67 -13.56
CA ILE A 50 6.84 -11.94 -13.47
C ILE A 50 7.57 -12.25 -12.15
N LEU A 51 6.86 -12.23 -11.02
CA LEU A 51 7.50 -12.35 -9.70
C LEU A 51 7.97 -13.77 -9.37
N ALA A 52 7.26 -14.79 -9.82
CA ALA A 52 7.56 -16.17 -9.47
C ALA A 52 8.98 -16.59 -9.93
N PRO A 53 9.36 -16.42 -11.20
CA PRO A 53 10.72 -16.72 -11.65
C PRO A 53 11.75 -15.77 -11.04
N LEU A 54 11.41 -14.48 -10.88
CA LEU A 54 12.30 -13.47 -10.32
C LEU A 54 12.72 -13.80 -8.88
N LEU A 55 11.77 -14.25 -8.07
CA LEU A 55 12.00 -14.59 -6.66
C LEU A 55 12.26 -16.09 -6.43
N LYS A 56 12.41 -16.87 -7.52
CA LYS A 56 12.62 -18.31 -7.49
C LYS A 56 11.58 -19.04 -6.62
N GLN A 57 10.32 -18.68 -6.78
CA GLN A 57 9.19 -19.27 -6.07
C GLN A 57 8.18 -19.86 -7.05
N SER A 58 7.35 -20.80 -6.58
CA SER A 58 6.27 -21.32 -7.41
C SER A 58 5.17 -20.26 -7.60
N GLU A 59 4.54 -20.24 -8.76
CA GLU A 59 3.42 -19.33 -9.03
C GLU A 59 2.26 -19.51 -8.04
N SER A 60 1.97 -20.74 -7.64
CA SER A 60 0.91 -21.04 -6.68
C SER A 60 1.19 -20.40 -5.32
N THR A 61 2.42 -20.51 -4.84
CA THR A 61 2.86 -19.89 -3.58
C THR A 61 2.80 -18.37 -3.66
N MET A 62 3.29 -17.80 -4.75
CA MET A 62 3.27 -16.36 -4.97
C MET A 62 1.83 -15.83 -5.03
N ARG A 63 0.98 -16.46 -5.83
CA ARG A 63 -0.44 -16.12 -5.96
C ARG A 63 -1.17 -16.18 -4.61
N GLN A 64 -0.91 -17.20 -3.82
CA GLN A 64 -1.50 -17.34 -2.48
C GLN A 64 -1.06 -16.20 -1.57
N ARG A 65 0.23 -15.87 -1.52
CA ARG A 65 0.76 -14.76 -0.68
C ARG A 65 0.13 -13.42 -1.04
N LEU A 66 0.03 -13.09 -2.33
CA LEU A 66 -0.58 -11.85 -2.78
C LEU A 66 -2.07 -11.78 -2.42
N ARG A 67 -2.82 -12.87 -2.61
CA ARG A 67 -4.24 -12.93 -2.21
C ARG A 67 -4.44 -12.82 -0.70
N GLU A 68 -3.66 -13.56 0.08
CA GLU A 68 -3.76 -13.56 1.54
C GLU A 68 -3.41 -12.19 2.13
N TRP A 69 -2.64 -11.37 1.44
CA TRP A 69 -2.32 -10.02 1.92
C TRP A 69 -3.58 -9.17 2.14
N CYS A 70 -4.56 -9.29 1.24
CA CYS A 70 -5.84 -8.57 1.29
C CYS A 70 -6.87 -9.22 2.24
N TYR A 71 -6.64 -10.44 2.72
CA TYR A 71 -7.64 -11.15 3.51
C TYR A 71 -7.74 -10.62 4.94
N PRO A 72 -8.96 -10.61 5.53
CA PRO A 72 -9.12 -10.36 6.94
C PRO A 72 -8.43 -11.46 7.76
N ARG A 73 -8.05 -11.13 8.99
CA ARG A 73 -7.29 -12.04 9.87
C ARG A 73 -7.88 -13.46 9.96
N LYS A 74 -9.21 -13.57 10.05
CA LYS A 74 -9.91 -14.86 10.20
C LYS A 74 -9.75 -15.79 8.99
N GLN A 75 -9.46 -15.26 7.81
CA GLN A 75 -9.29 -16.01 6.58
C GLN A 75 -7.84 -16.33 6.25
N LYS A 76 -6.90 -15.76 7.01
CA LYS A 76 -5.47 -16.03 6.83
C LYS A 76 -5.07 -17.33 7.52
N LYS A 77 -4.29 -18.15 6.83
CA LYS A 77 -3.73 -19.38 7.40
C LYS A 77 -2.53 -19.03 8.30
N GLY A 78 -2.48 -19.60 9.51
CA GLY A 78 -1.40 -19.43 10.47
C GLY A 78 -1.77 -18.55 11.67
N THR A 79 -1.13 -18.84 12.83
CA THR A 79 -1.48 -18.27 14.14
C THR A 79 -1.04 -16.83 14.35
N HIS A 80 0.01 -16.37 13.65
CA HIS A 80 0.60 -15.04 13.84
C HIS A 80 0.24 -14.03 12.74
N ARG A 81 -0.74 -14.32 11.88
CA ARG A 81 -1.11 -13.45 10.78
C ARG A 81 -2.07 -12.36 11.21
N GLN A 82 -1.73 -11.13 10.88
CA GLN A 82 -2.53 -9.94 11.14
C GLN A 82 -3.17 -9.42 9.84
N ALA A 83 -4.36 -8.82 9.95
CA ALA A 83 -4.93 -8.05 8.84
C ALA A 83 -4.08 -6.80 8.59
N VAL A 84 -4.13 -6.30 7.37
CA VAL A 84 -3.57 -4.99 7.04
C VAL A 84 -4.61 -3.94 7.37
N GLU A 85 -4.25 -3.00 8.21
CA GLU A 85 -5.06 -1.83 8.54
C GLU A 85 -4.87 -0.77 7.45
N VAL A 86 -5.65 -0.89 6.37
CA VAL A 86 -5.48 -0.09 5.14
C VAL A 86 -5.57 1.41 5.42
N HIS A 87 -6.45 1.83 6.35
CA HIS A 87 -6.61 3.24 6.70
C HIS A 87 -5.34 3.85 7.30
N LEU A 88 -4.50 3.06 7.96
CA LEU A 88 -3.22 3.52 8.49
C LEU A 88 -2.16 3.75 7.40
N CYS A 89 -2.39 3.22 6.19
CA CYS A 89 -1.47 3.41 5.08
C CYS A 89 -1.62 4.79 4.40
N PHE A 90 -2.78 5.44 4.50
CA PHE A 90 -3.06 6.66 3.73
C PHE A 90 -2.15 7.83 4.10
N ALA A 91 -2.01 8.14 5.39
CA ALA A 91 -1.20 9.27 5.82
C ALA A 91 0.30 9.09 5.51
N PRO A 92 0.93 7.94 5.80
CA PRO A 92 2.31 7.70 5.38
C PRO A 92 2.51 7.72 3.88
N LEU A 93 1.58 7.14 3.10
CA LEU A 93 1.65 7.14 1.65
C LEU A 93 1.57 8.56 1.09
N LEU A 94 0.66 9.39 1.60
CA LEU A 94 0.55 10.78 1.17
C LEU A 94 1.82 11.57 1.49
N ARG A 95 2.39 11.42 2.70
CA ARG A 95 3.67 12.06 3.04
C ARG A 95 4.77 11.63 2.08
N TRP A 96 4.82 10.35 1.74
CA TRP A 96 5.80 9.83 0.80
C TRP A 96 5.63 10.43 -0.60
N VAL A 97 4.41 10.50 -1.13
CA VAL A 97 4.12 11.11 -2.43
C VAL A 97 4.49 12.60 -2.42
N VAL A 98 4.07 13.34 -1.40
CA VAL A 98 4.34 14.78 -1.27
C VAL A 98 5.83 15.08 -1.11
N SER A 99 6.61 14.16 -0.51
CA SER A 99 8.06 14.34 -0.37
C SER A 99 8.84 14.36 -1.69
N TRP A 100 8.20 13.97 -2.79
CA TRP A 100 8.79 14.05 -4.13
C TRP A 100 8.46 15.34 -4.89
N TRP A 101 7.62 16.20 -4.31
CA TRP A 101 7.25 17.45 -4.95
C TRP A 101 8.28 18.53 -4.66
N ASP A 102 8.44 19.44 -5.61
CA ASP A 102 9.29 20.61 -5.41
C ASP A 102 8.74 21.49 -4.27
N PRO A 103 9.61 22.02 -3.40
CA PRO A 103 9.20 22.85 -2.27
C PRO A 103 8.35 24.08 -2.62
N GLY A 104 8.31 24.47 -3.89
CA GLY A 104 7.47 25.58 -4.40
C GLY A 104 6.06 25.17 -4.83
N GLU A 105 5.77 23.88 -4.97
CA GLU A 105 4.45 23.39 -5.42
C GLU A 105 3.58 22.97 -4.23
N HIS A 106 2.97 23.93 -3.56
CA HIS A 106 2.09 23.65 -2.40
C HIS A 106 0.61 23.44 -2.77
N ARG A 107 0.30 23.06 -4.00
CA ARG A 107 -1.10 22.86 -4.43
C ARG A 107 -1.44 21.40 -4.58
N LEU A 108 -2.22 20.88 -3.64
CA LEU A 108 -2.80 19.53 -3.71
C LEU A 108 -4.18 19.61 -4.36
N ALA A 109 -4.34 19.02 -5.56
CA ALA A 109 -5.63 18.83 -6.17
C ALA A 109 -6.25 17.52 -5.65
N LEU A 110 -7.36 17.61 -4.93
CA LEU A 110 -8.11 16.46 -4.45
C LEU A 110 -9.28 16.20 -5.40
N ALA A 111 -9.27 15.06 -6.08
CA ALA A 111 -10.42 14.55 -6.83
C ALA A 111 -11.24 13.64 -5.91
N MET A 112 -12.51 14.00 -5.69
CA MET A 112 -13.44 13.16 -4.95
C MET A 112 -14.41 12.51 -5.95
N ASP A 113 -14.40 11.18 -6.02
CA ASP A 113 -15.37 10.43 -6.77
C ASP A 113 -16.59 10.12 -5.88
N GLY A 114 -17.76 10.57 -6.33
CA GLY A 114 -19.04 10.37 -5.65
C GLY A 114 -19.67 8.99 -5.92
N SER A 115 -18.89 7.95 -6.17
CA SER A 115 -19.43 6.60 -6.36
C SER A 115 -20.15 6.15 -5.08
N ARG A 116 -21.48 5.94 -5.20
CA ARG A 116 -22.29 5.36 -4.12
C ARG A 116 -21.84 3.92 -3.90
N ALA A 117 -21.24 3.65 -2.75
CA ALA A 117 -21.04 2.27 -2.30
C ALA A 117 -22.44 1.64 -2.06
N VAL A 118 -22.89 0.85 -3.02
CA VAL A 118 -24.11 0.03 -2.88
C VAL A 118 -23.72 -1.20 -2.05
N GLY A 119 -23.89 -1.12 -0.72
CA GLY A 119 -23.60 -2.24 0.17
C GLY A 119 -23.84 -1.88 1.65
N PRO A 120 -23.86 -2.84 2.57
CA PRO A 120 -24.15 -2.62 3.99
C PRO A 120 -23.10 -1.77 4.77
N PHE A 121 -22.19 -1.11 4.08
CA PHE A 121 -21.15 -0.24 4.65
C PHE A 121 -21.54 1.26 4.68
N HIS A 122 -22.82 1.59 4.76
CA HIS A 122 -23.31 2.97 4.76
C HIS A 122 -22.91 3.84 5.98
N GLY A 123 -22.01 3.43 6.82
CA GLY A 123 -21.63 4.21 8.02
C GLY A 123 -20.17 4.58 8.17
N ALA A 124 -19.27 3.95 7.44
CA ALA A 124 -17.84 4.10 7.72
C ALA A 124 -17.07 5.00 6.75
N SER A 125 -17.53 5.16 5.51
CA SER A 125 -16.79 5.89 4.47
C SER A 125 -16.82 7.41 4.64
N ASP A 126 -17.98 7.97 5.02
CA ASP A 126 -18.12 9.43 5.17
C ASP A 126 -17.40 9.95 6.43
N GLN A 127 -17.35 9.15 7.50
CA GLN A 127 -16.62 9.52 8.70
C GLN A 127 -15.10 9.41 8.51
N CYS A 128 -14.61 8.46 7.73
CA CYS A 128 -13.18 8.36 7.44
C CYS A 128 -12.64 9.54 6.61
N ALA A 129 -13.36 9.95 5.58
CA ALA A 129 -12.95 11.09 4.75
C ALA A 129 -12.95 12.41 5.53
N LEU A 130 -13.98 12.64 6.35
CA LEU A 130 -14.13 13.84 7.16
C LEU A 130 -13.20 13.87 8.37
N SER A 131 -12.89 12.74 8.99
CA SER A 131 -11.92 12.66 10.08
C SER A 131 -10.51 12.92 9.57
N TRP A 132 -10.19 12.47 8.35
CA TRP A 132 -8.91 12.71 7.72
C TRP A 132 -8.71 14.20 7.38
N LEU A 133 -9.73 14.89 6.84
CA LEU A 133 -9.70 16.34 6.59
C LEU A 133 -9.52 17.18 7.88
N ARG A 134 -10.07 16.71 9.00
CA ARG A 134 -9.88 17.39 10.30
C ARG A 134 -8.46 17.22 10.87
N HIS A 135 -7.83 16.06 10.64
CA HIS A 135 -6.44 15.82 11.05
C HIS A 135 -5.43 16.52 10.14
N SER A 136 -5.78 16.75 8.87
CA SER A 136 -4.91 17.46 7.94
C SER A 136 -4.79 18.96 8.23
N ARG A 137 -5.76 19.56 8.92
CA ARG A 137 -5.62 20.96 9.41
C ARG A 137 -4.55 21.12 10.51
N GLY A 138 -4.22 20.05 11.23
CA GLY A 138 -3.09 20.05 12.17
C GLY A 138 -1.72 19.93 11.51
N LEU A 139 -1.65 19.71 10.18
CA LEU A 139 -0.41 19.65 9.44
C LEU A 139 0.09 21.05 9.01
N GLU A 140 -0.80 22.04 8.93
CA GLU A 140 -0.41 23.43 8.64
C GLU A 140 0.45 24.03 9.76
N ASP A 141 0.25 23.59 11.01
CA ASP A 141 1.03 24.07 12.16
C ASP A 141 2.43 23.41 12.27
N CYS A 142 2.68 22.30 11.59
CA CYS A 142 3.98 21.62 11.60
C CYS A 142 4.94 22.09 10.50
N VAL A 143 4.49 22.89 9.53
CA VAL A 143 5.33 23.38 8.43
C VAL A 143 5.87 24.79 8.71
N GLN A 144 5.43 25.45 9.78
CA GLN A 144 5.89 26.80 10.17
C GLN A 144 6.87 26.82 11.38
N GLN A 145 7.44 25.69 11.75
CA GLN A 145 8.59 25.60 12.66
C GLN A 145 9.76 24.92 11.94
#